data_653c53aa00f64b39abfdff06c41b4f1e
#
_entry.id   653c53aa00f64b39abfdff06c41b4f1e
#
_cell.length_a   1.000
_cell.length_b   1.000
_cell.length_c   1.000
_cell.angle_alpha   90.00
_cell.angle_beta   90.00
_cell.angle_gamma   90.00
#
_symmetry.space_group_name_H-M   'P 1'
#
loop_
_entity.id
_entity.type
_entity.pdbx_description
1 polymer ?
#
loop_
_entity_poly.entity_id
_entity_poly.type
_entity_poly.pdbx_seq_one_letter_code
_entity_poly.pdbx_strand_id
1 'polypeptide(L)'
;MKKAYAQALHAYENGDVPIGCVIVHEGRIIARGYNKRNLKKTTLAHAEILAIEQASRKLGDWRLEECVMYVTLEPCQMCAGAIVQARIPEVVIGCMNKKAGCAGSIINLLDMKQFNHQVKTVYNVMEDECSALMKSFFADLRAGRIGKKPDDEKRLVCQPVKKTDIPAEEEADVSAGKKG
;
A
#
# COMPACT_ATOMS: atom_id res chain seq x y z
N MET A 1 -7.02 -15.81 -2.85
CA MET A 1 -6.67 -14.92 -3.99
C MET A 1 -7.87 -14.47 -4.84
N LYS A 2 -8.78 -15.31 -5.33
CA LYS A 2 -9.92 -14.89 -6.19
C LYS A 2 -10.71 -13.67 -5.66
N LYS A 3 -10.89 -13.53 -4.35
CA LYS A 3 -11.59 -12.38 -3.76
C LYS A 3 -10.73 -11.11 -3.74
N ALA A 4 -9.42 -11.21 -3.63
CA ALA A 4 -8.49 -10.08 -3.81
C ALA A 4 -8.48 -9.63 -5.28
N TYR A 5 -8.47 -10.58 -6.23
CA TYR A 5 -8.58 -10.29 -7.66
C TYR A 5 -9.87 -9.52 -8.01
N ALA A 6 -11.02 -9.91 -7.44
CA ALA A 6 -12.27 -9.17 -7.61
C ALA A 6 -12.17 -7.71 -7.11
N GLN A 7 -11.39 -7.46 -6.06
CA GLN A 7 -11.12 -6.10 -5.61
C GLN A 7 -10.22 -5.34 -6.61
N ALA A 8 -9.26 -6.01 -7.25
CA ALA A 8 -8.42 -5.39 -8.29
C ALA A 8 -9.26 -4.95 -9.51
N LEU A 9 -10.30 -5.70 -9.89
CA LEU A 9 -11.21 -5.30 -10.97
C LEU A 9 -11.94 -3.99 -10.63
N HIS A 10 -12.37 -3.79 -9.39
CA HIS A 10 -12.96 -2.50 -8.97
C HIS A 10 -11.97 -1.32 -9.08
N ALA A 11 -10.68 -1.54 -8.80
CA ALA A 11 -9.67 -0.51 -9.03
C ALA A 11 -9.55 -0.18 -10.53
N TYR A 12 -9.53 -1.21 -11.39
CA TYR A 12 -9.48 -1.07 -12.85
C TYR A 12 -10.64 -0.23 -13.38
N GLU A 13 -11.87 -0.57 -13.00
CA GLU A 13 -13.10 0.13 -13.38
C GLU A 13 -13.06 1.61 -13.00
N ASN A 14 -12.41 1.94 -11.88
CA ASN A 14 -12.24 3.32 -11.41
C ASN A 14 -11.04 4.07 -12.05
N GLY A 15 -10.29 3.44 -12.96
CA GLY A 15 -9.11 4.03 -13.57
C GLY A 15 -7.90 4.11 -12.64
N ASP A 16 -7.90 3.34 -11.57
CA ASP A 16 -6.76 3.15 -10.67
C ASP A 16 -6.02 1.85 -11.00
N VAL A 17 -4.71 1.79 -10.70
CA VAL A 17 -3.90 0.59 -10.90
C VAL A 17 -4.58 -0.61 -10.23
N PRO A 18 -4.82 -1.73 -10.96
CA PRO A 18 -5.66 -2.82 -10.51
C PRO A 18 -4.99 -3.69 -9.44
N ILE A 19 -4.95 -3.18 -8.23
CA ILE A 19 -4.46 -3.88 -7.06
C ILE A 19 -5.62 -4.07 -6.09
N GLY A 20 -5.81 -5.31 -5.66
CA GLY A 20 -6.82 -5.71 -4.71
C GLY A 20 -6.23 -6.48 -3.54
N CYS A 21 -6.81 -6.29 -2.38
CA CYS A 21 -6.38 -6.91 -1.14
C CYS A 21 -7.59 -7.39 -0.33
N VAL A 22 -7.44 -8.53 0.34
CA VAL A 22 -8.37 -8.97 1.37
C VAL A 22 -7.59 -9.49 2.58
N ILE A 23 -8.17 -9.28 3.77
CA ILE A 23 -7.64 -9.83 5.02
C ILE A 23 -8.62 -10.85 5.55
N VAL A 24 -8.10 -12.01 5.93
CA VAL A 24 -8.83 -13.17 6.45
C VAL A 24 -8.44 -13.37 7.92
N HIS A 25 -9.40 -13.54 8.79
CA HIS A 25 -9.27 -13.92 10.18
C HIS A 25 -10.21 -15.10 10.44
N GLU A 26 -9.74 -16.17 11.07
CA GLU A 26 -10.52 -17.38 11.36
C GLU A 26 -11.27 -17.93 10.12
N GLY A 27 -10.61 -17.98 8.97
CA GLY A 27 -11.21 -18.48 7.72
C GLY A 27 -12.25 -17.54 7.07
N ARG A 28 -12.54 -16.37 7.66
CA ARG A 28 -13.52 -15.40 7.17
C ARG A 28 -12.85 -14.11 6.68
N ILE A 29 -13.31 -13.58 5.56
CA ILE A 29 -12.84 -12.27 5.10
C ILE A 29 -13.42 -11.18 6.00
N ILE A 30 -12.52 -10.48 6.71
CA ILE A 30 -12.90 -9.38 7.60
C ILE A 30 -12.70 -8.00 6.98
N ALA A 31 -11.80 -7.88 5.99
CA ALA A 31 -11.52 -6.62 5.32
C ALA A 31 -11.29 -6.82 3.82
N ARG A 32 -11.61 -5.78 3.04
CA ARG A 32 -11.38 -5.70 1.60
C ARG A 32 -10.85 -4.31 1.26
N GLY A 33 -9.83 -4.26 0.43
CA GLY A 33 -9.26 -3.03 -0.10
C GLY A 33 -9.00 -3.15 -1.58
N TYR A 34 -9.13 -2.06 -2.30
CA TYR A 34 -8.61 -1.92 -3.65
C TYR A 34 -7.95 -0.55 -3.80
N ASN A 35 -7.00 -0.44 -4.71
CA ASN A 35 -6.27 0.80 -4.92
C ASN A 35 -7.22 1.94 -5.31
N LYS A 36 -7.12 3.06 -4.60
CA LYS A 36 -7.94 4.28 -4.78
C LYS A 36 -7.07 5.53 -4.82
N ARG A 37 -5.78 5.39 -5.19
CA ARG A 37 -4.81 6.49 -5.13
C ARG A 37 -5.27 7.71 -5.94
N ASN A 38 -5.70 7.50 -7.18
CA ASN A 38 -6.20 8.56 -8.05
C ASN A 38 -7.57 9.05 -7.60
N LEU A 39 -8.47 8.14 -7.23
CA LEU A 39 -9.81 8.46 -6.76
C LEU A 39 -9.79 9.32 -5.49
N LYS A 40 -8.95 8.97 -4.51
CA LYS A 40 -8.82 9.68 -3.23
C LYS A 40 -7.76 10.79 -3.24
N LYS A 41 -6.97 10.93 -4.33
CA LYS A 41 -5.88 11.91 -4.47
C LYS A 41 -4.88 11.84 -3.30
N THR A 42 -4.56 10.63 -2.83
CA THR A 42 -3.60 10.39 -1.73
C THR A 42 -2.75 9.15 -1.99
N THR A 43 -1.47 9.22 -1.64
CA THR A 43 -0.54 8.09 -1.73
C THR A 43 -0.88 6.96 -0.77
N LEU A 44 -1.59 7.24 0.33
CA LEU A 44 -1.94 6.25 1.35
C LEU A 44 -3.08 5.31 0.91
N ALA A 45 -3.83 5.63 -0.15
CA ALA A 45 -5.00 4.85 -0.57
C ALA A 45 -4.63 3.59 -1.39
N HIS A 46 -3.58 2.87 -0.99
CA HIS A 46 -3.25 1.55 -1.50
C HIS A 46 -4.19 0.48 -0.94
N ALA A 47 -4.40 -0.59 -1.70
CA ALA A 47 -5.31 -1.69 -1.35
C ALA A 47 -5.01 -2.28 0.03
N GLU A 48 -3.74 -2.52 0.31
CA GLU A 48 -3.24 -3.10 1.55
C GLU A 48 -3.50 -2.19 2.75
N ILE A 49 -3.18 -0.89 2.62
CA ILE A 49 -3.40 0.10 3.69
C ILE A 49 -4.89 0.19 4.05
N LEU A 50 -5.75 0.28 3.03
CA LEU A 50 -7.20 0.35 3.24
C LEU A 50 -7.76 -0.94 3.87
N ALA A 51 -7.19 -2.10 3.51
CA ALA A 51 -7.59 -3.38 4.11
C ALA A 51 -7.12 -3.49 5.58
N ILE A 52 -5.88 -3.07 5.89
CA ILE A 52 -5.34 -3.04 7.26
C ILE A 52 -6.22 -2.14 8.13
N GLU A 53 -6.49 -0.91 7.67
CA GLU A 53 -7.33 0.04 8.40
C GLU A 53 -8.73 -0.53 8.69
N GLN A 54 -9.35 -1.20 7.72
CA GLN A 54 -10.66 -1.81 7.88
C GLN A 54 -10.62 -3.00 8.86
N ALA A 55 -9.59 -3.86 8.77
CA ALA A 55 -9.42 -5.02 9.65
C ALA A 55 -9.21 -4.57 11.09
N SER A 56 -8.33 -3.61 11.32
CA SER A 56 -8.03 -3.06 12.65
C SER A 56 -9.28 -2.47 13.31
N ARG A 57 -10.07 -1.70 12.55
CA ARG A 57 -11.36 -1.17 13.07
C ARG A 57 -12.34 -2.29 13.40
N LYS A 58 -12.37 -3.37 12.60
CA LYS A 58 -13.31 -4.48 12.83
C LYS A 58 -12.94 -5.33 14.04
N LEU A 59 -11.64 -5.54 14.27
CA LEU A 59 -11.14 -6.32 15.42
C LEU A 59 -11.00 -5.47 16.68
N GLY A 60 -10.99 -4.13 16.55
CA GLY A 60 -10.78 -3.21 17.67
C GLY A 60 -9.32 -3.19 18.14
N ASP A 61 -8.38 -3.72 17.34
CA ASP A 61 -6.95 -3.75 17.63
C ASP A 61 -6.14 -3.41 16.38
N TRP A 62 -4.98 -2.77 16.57
CA TRP A 62 -4.03 -2.52 15.49
C TRP A 62 -3.21 -3.77 15.13
N ARG A 63 -3.09 -4.74 16.04
CA ARG A 63 -2.44 -6.03 15.81
C ARG A 63 -3.38 -6.97 15.06
N LEU A 64 -2.86 -7.54 13.98
CA LEU A 64 -3.58 -8.48 13.13
C LEU A 64 -2.87 -9.85 13.14
N GLU A 65 -2.47 -10.31 14.34
CA GLU A 65 -1.59 -11.47 14.56
C GLU A 65 -2.21 -12.80 14.12
N GLU A 66 -3.53 -12.89 14.01
CA GLU A 66 -4.25 -14.09 13.56
C GLU A 66 -4.80 -13.95 12.13
N CYS A 67 -4.28 -12.98 11.38
CA CYS A 67 -4.78 -12.65 10.06
C CYS A 67 -3.85 -13.14 8.94
N VAL A 68 -4.44 -13.48 7.80
CA VAL A 68 -3.73 -13.72 6.55
C VAL A 68 -4.14 -12.67 5.53
N MET A 69 -3.17 -12.00 4.94
CA MET A 69 -3.41 -11.04 3.86
C MET A 69 -3.24 -11.71 2.49
N TYR A 70 -4.15 -11.44 1.57
CA TYR A 70 -4.06 -11.79 0.16
C TYR A 70 -4.01 -10.51 -0.67
N VAL A 71 -2.98 -10.33 -1.46
CA VAL A 71 -2.79 -9.16 -2.32
C VAL A 71 -2.41 -9.57 -3.74
N THR A 72 -2.98 -8.93 -4.75
CA THR A 72 -2.79 -9.33 -6.15
C THR A 72 -1.43 -8.92 -6.73
N LEU A 73 -0.79 -7.90 -6.16
CA LEU A 73 0.55 -7.42 -6.55
C LEU A 73 1.44 -7.35 -5.32
N GLU A 74 2.71 -7.67 -5.49
CA GLU A 74 3.73 -7.55 -4.44
C GLU A 74 3.70 -6.16 -3.78
N PRO A 75 3.65 -6.09 -2.43
CA PRO A 75 3.60 -4.85 -1.69
C PRO A 75 4.83 -3.96 -1.92
N CYS A 76 4.59 -2.65 -2.04
CA CYS A 76 5.66 -1.65 -2.04
C CYS A 76 6.19 -1.41 -0.61
N GLN A 77 7.24 -0.59 -0.47
CA GLN A 77 7.88 -0.29 0.80
C GLN A 77 6.92 0.25 1.88
N MET A 78 5.98 1.10 1.50
CA MET A 78 4.96 1.62 2.43
C MET A 78 4.04 0.52 2.94
N CYS A 79 3.54 -0.33 2.04
CA CYS A 79 2.64 -1.42 2.38
C CYS A 79 3.33 -2.55 3.13
N ALA A 80 4.56 -2.92 2.72
CA ALA A 80 5.36 -3.91 3.43
C ALA A 80 5.67 -3.45 4.87
N GLY A 81 6.03 -2.18 5.05
CA GLY A 81 6.21 -1.60 6.38
C GLY A 81 4.92 -1.64 7.21
N ALA A 82 3.78 -1.31 6.63
CA ALA A 82 2.48 -1.38 7.31
C ALA A 82 2.09 -2.82 7.72
N ILE A 83 2.38 -3.80 6.86
CA ILE A 83 2.15 -5.23 7.15
C ILE A 83 2.97 -5.68 8.37
N VAL A 84 4.26 -5.33 8.40
CA VAL A 84 5.15 -5.63 9.54
C VAL A 84 4.65 -4.94 10.81
N GLN A 85 4.28 -3.66 10.72
CA GLN A 85 3.76 -2.91 11.88
C GLN A 85 2.44 -3.49 12.40
N ALA A 86 1.54 -3.89 11.50
CA ALA A 86 0.26 -4.51 11.88
C ALA A 86 0.40 -5.95 12.40
N ARG A 87 1.62 -6.50 12.45
CA ARG A 87 1.89 -7.88 12.94
C ARG A 87 1.16 -8.98 12.16
N ILE A 88 0.91 -8.78 10.87
CA ILE A 88 0.30 -9.81 10.03
C ILE A 88 1.32 -10.95 9.83
N PRO A 89 0.98 -12.21 10.23
CA PRO A 89 1.95 -13.29 10.21
C PRO A 89 2.17 -13.90 8.82
N GLU A 90 1.19 -13.78 7.91
CA GLU A 90 1.28 -14.40 6.58
C GLU A 90 0.69 -13.49 5.50
N VAL A 91 1.42 -13.38 4.38
CA VAL A 91 0.99 -12.66 3.17
C VAL A 91 1.07 -13.59 1.96
N VAL A 92 -0.04 -13.67 1.22
CA VAL A 92 -0.16 -14.41 -0.04
C VAL A 92 -0.18 -13.39 -1.19
N ILE A 93 0.81 -13.47 -2.08
CA ILE A 93 1.05 -12.54 -3.17
C ILE A 93 0.65 -13.17 -4.51
N GLY A 94 -0.05 -12.40 -5.35
CA GLY A 94 -0.40 -12.79 -6.71
C GLY A 94 0.81 -12.73 -7.63
N CYS A 95 1.15 -11.57 -8.15
CA CYS A 95 2.31 -11.39 -9.03
C CYS A 95 3.36 -10.45 -8.42
N MET A 96 4.61 -10.59 -8.90
CA MET A 96 5.75 -9.81 -8.42
C MET A 96 5.78 -8.41 -9.05
N ASN A 97 6.37 -7.45 -8.33
CA ASN A 97 6.52 -6.07 -8.76
C ASN A 97 8.01 -5.69 -8.85
N LYS A 98 8.63 -5.96 -9.99
CA LYS A 98 10.06 -5.71 -10.24
C LYS A 98 10.49 -4.25 -10.08
N LYS A 99 9.54 -3.28 -10.10
CA LYS A 99 9.85 -1.85 -10.05
C LYS A 99 9.78 -1.25 -8.64
N ALA A 100 8.94 -1.79 -7.76
CA ALA A 100 8.66 -1.21 -6.45
C ALA A 100 8.34 -2.26 -5.37
N GLY A 101 8.47 -3.56 -5.69
CA GLY A 101 8.15 -4.65 -4.77
C GLY A 101 9.18 -4.76 -3.64
N CYS A 102 8.70 -4.85 -2.43
CA CYS A 102 9.52 -4.91 -1.22
C CYS A 102 9.24 -6.18 -0.38
N ALA A 103 8.80 -7.24 -1.06
CA ALA A 103 8.65 -8.59 -0.50
C ALA A 103 9.46 -9.62 -1.29
N GLY A 104 10.62 -9.22 -1.84
CA GLY A 104 11.55 -10.09 -2.55
C GLY A 104 12.06 -9.57 -3.89
N SER A 105 11.37 -8.64 -4.57
CA SER A 105 11.80 -8.14 -5.90
C SER A 105 12.98 -7.17 -5.81
N ILE A 106 12.90 -6.10 -5.03
CA ILE A 106 13.98 -5.11 -4.84
C ILE A 106 14.68 -5.37 -3.51
N ILE A 107 13.90 -5.50 -2.47
CA ILE A 107 14.32 -5.79 -1.10
C ILE A 107 13.22 -6.65 -0.45
N ASN A 108 13.54 -7.39 0.60
CA ASN A 108 12.55 -8.14 1.37
C ASN A 108 12.38 -7.53 2.77
N LEU A 109 11.48 -6.57 2.91
CA LEU A 109 11.15 -5.97 4.21
C LEU A 109 10.32 -6.92 5.09
N LEU A 110 9.61 -7.89 4.50
CA LEU A 110 8.75 -8.81 5.22
C LEU A 110 9.54 -9.86 6.02
N ASP A 111 10.79 -10.18 5.61
CA ASP A 111 11.67 -11.14 6.29
C ASP A 111 12.97 -10.49 6.82
N MET A 112 12.97 -9.19 7.05
CA MET A 112 14.13 -8.48 7.57
C MET A 112 14.34 -8.83 9.05
N LYS A 113 15.46 -9.51 9.37
CA LYS A 113 15.75 -10.05 10.73
C LYS A 113 15.93 -8.97 11.79
N GLN A 114 16.28 -7.75 11.38
CA GLN A 114 16.42 -6.60 12.26
C GLN A 114 15.08 -6.05 12.75
N PHE A 115 13.98 -6.39 12.07
CA PHE A 115 12.65 -6.01 12.52
C PHE A 115 12.15 -6.94 13.63
N ASN A 116 11.28 -6.42 14.46
CA ASN A 116 10.66 -7.14 15.58
C ASN A 116 9.52 -8.08 15.15
N HIS A 117 9.25 -8.21 13.85
CA HIS A 117 8.27 -9.11 13.29
C HIS A 117 8.67 -9.53 11.87
N GLN A 118 8.62 -10.82 11.58
CA GLN A 118 8.80 -11.38 10.26
C GLN A 118 7.49 -11.95 9.76
N VAL A 119 7.30 -11.90 8.45
CA VAL A 119 6.07 -12.29 7.78
C VAL A 119 6.35 -13.46 6.86
N LYS A 120 5.64 -14.56 7.04
CA LYS A 120 5.67 -15.68 6.09
C LYS A 120 5.04 -15.25 4.78
N THR A 121 5.75 -15.45 3.67
CA THR A 121 5.29 -15.04 2.35
C THR A 121 5.06 -16.23 1.44
N VAL A 122 3.89 -16.28 0.80
CA VAL A 122 3.53 -17.24 -0.25
C VAL A 122 3.41 -16.48 -1.56
N TYR A 123 4.14 -16.90 -2.59
CA TYR A 123 4.25 -16.20 -3.86
C TYR A 123 3.46 -16.87 -4.98
N ASN A 124 3.20 -16.12 -6.04
CA ASN A 124 2.74 -16.61 -7.35
C ASN A 124 1.38 -17.32 -7.33
N VAL A 125 0.48 -16.89 -6.44
CA VAL A 125 -0.88 -17.44 -6.36
C VAL A 125 -1.81 -16.69 -7.33
N MET A 126 -2.18 -17.33 -8.43
CA MET A 126 -2.87 -16.72 -9.59
C MET A 126 -1.97 -15.68 -10.29
N GLU A 127 -0.69 -16.00 -10.48
CA GLU A 127 0.29 -15.07 -11.04
C GLU A 127 -0.09 -14.62 -12.44
N ASP A 128 -0.49 -15.54 -13.30
CA ASP A 128 -0.80 -15.25 -14.70
C ASP A 128 -1.99 -14.29 -14.82
N GLU A 129 -3.06 -14.52 -14.05
CA GLU A 129 -4.24 -13.68 -14.06
C GLU A 129 -3.92 -12.28 -13.48
N CYS A 130 -3.20 -12.21 -12.37
CA CYS A 130 -2.81 -10.95 -11.77
C CYS A 130 -1.88 -10.14 -12.69
N SER A 131 -0.89 -10.79 -13.29
CA SER A 131 0.04 -10.17 -14.24
C SER A 131 -0.67 -9.72 -15.52
N ALA A 132 -1.59 -10.54 -16.07
CA ALA A 132 -2.37 -10.18 -17.25
C ALA A 132 -3.24 -8.95 -16.99
N LEU A 133 -3.90 -8.88 -15.83
CA LEU A 133 -4.72 -7.72 -15.44
C LEU A 133 -3.89 -6.44 -15.38
N MET A 134 -2.69 -6.49 -14.79
CA MET A 134 -1.75 -5.36 -14.75
C MET A 134 -1.32 -4.93 -16.16
N LYS A 135 -0.96 -5.88 -17.03
CA LYS A 135 -0.55 -5.59 -18.41
C LYS A 135 -1.69 -4.94 -19.21
N SER A 136 -2.92 -5.46 -19.09
CA SER A 136 -4.12 -4.91 -19.75
C SER A 136 -4.38 -3.48 -19.31
N PHE A 137 -4.33 -3.20 -18.02
CA PHE A 137 -4.53 -1.84 -17.48
C PHE A 137 -3.54 -0.83 -18.09
N PHE A 138 -2.24 -1.15 -18.11
CA PHE A 138 -1.25 -0.24 -18.67
C PHE A 138 -1.33 -0.13 -20.20
N ALA A 139 -1.80 -1.16 -20.89
CA ALA A 139 -2.10 -1.07 -22.32
C ALA A 139 -3.27 -0.11 -22.57
N ASP A 140 -4.35 -0.22 -21.80
CA ASP A 140 -5.53 0.63 -21.90
C ASP A 140 -5.23 2.08 -21.54
N LEU A 141 -4.39 2.29 -20.52
CA LEU A 141 -3.93 3.61 -20.12
C LEU A 141 -3.13 4.30 -21.24
N ARG A 142 -2.18 3.57 -21.87
CA ARG A 142 -1.40 4.10 -23.02
C ARG A 142 -2.28 4.36 -24.24
N ALA A 143 -3.30 3.57 -24.44
CA ALA A 143 -4.26 3.75 -25.55
C ALA A 143 -5.32 4.84 -25.26
N GLY A 144 -5.27 5.47 -24.07
CA GLY A 144 -6.24 6.51 -23.68
C GLY A 144 -7.66 6.00 -23.45
N ARG A 145 -7.84 4.68 -23.27
CA ARG A 145 -9.15 4.07 -22.98
C ARG A 145 -9.61 4.24 -21.55
N ILE A 146 -8.66 4.46 -20.64
CA ILE A 146 -8.90 4.73 -19.20
C ILE A 146 -8.04 5.91 -18.75
N GLY A 147 -8.40 6.57 -17.67
CA GLY A 147 -7.55 7.55 -16.97
C GLY A 147 -7.71 9.01 -17.40
N LYS A 148 -8.51 9.35 -18.42
CA LYS A 148 -8.86 10.74 -18.69
C LYS A 148 -10.12 11.14 -17.92
N LYS A 149 -9.95 11.65 -16.70
CA LYS A 149 -11.00 12.43 -16.04
C LYS A 149 -10.88 13.91 -16.45
N PRO A 150 -12.02 14.63 -16.60
CA PRO A 150 -12.03 16.02 -17.07
C PRO A 150 -11.28 17.04 -16.19
N ASP A 151 -10.81 16.63 -15.01
CA ASP A 151 -10.21 17.53 -14.00
C ASP A 151 -8.67 17.56 -13.98
N ASP A 152 -7.98 16.92 -14.92
CA ASP A 152 -6.51 16.94 -14.95
C ASP A 152 -5.93 18.31 -15.34
N GLU A 153 -6.75 19.26 -15.83
CA GLU A 153 -6.33 20.64 -16.15
C GLU A 153 -6.18 21.56 -14.93
N LYS A 154 -6.67 21.18 -13.76
CA LYS A 154 -6.58 21.97 -12.52
C LYS A 154 -5.67 21.34 -11.48
N ARG A 155 -4.52 20.85 -11.89
CA ARG A 155 -3.50 20.45 -10.92
C ARG A 155 -2.92 21.73 -10.31
N LEU A 156 -3.27 22.00 -9.05
CA LEU A 156 -2.55 22.98 -8.23
C LEU A 156 -1.08 22.54 -8.19
N VAL A 157 -0.24 23.21 -8.99
CA VAL A 157 1.20 23.06 -8.90
C VAL A 157 1.58 23.63 -7.54
N CYS A 158 2.04 22.77 -6.64
CA CYS A 158 2.61 23.20 -5.38
C CYS A 158 3.77 24.15 -5.72
N GLN A 159 3.60 25.45 -5.45
CA GLN A 159 4.69 26.39 -5.66
C GLN A 159 5.83 26.05 -4.71
N PRO A 160 7.09 26.09 -5.17
CA PRO A 160 8.21 25.86 -4.28
C PRO A 160 8.18 26.91 -3.15
N VAL A 161 8.23 26.44 -1.90
CA VAL A 161 8.34 27.31 -0.72
C VAL A 161 9.57 28.18 -0.90
N LYS A 162 9.40 29.49 -0.92
CA LYS A 162 10.52 30.42 -0.98
C LYS A 162 11.27 30.36 0.35
N LYS A 163 12.60 30.42 0.32
CA LYS A 163 13.45 30.41 1.54
C LYS A 163 13.03 31.49 2.57
N THR A 164 12.36 32.54 2.12
CA THR A 164 11.81 33.63 2.94
C THR A 164 10.59 33.25 3.75
N ASP A 165 9.93 32.12 3.43
CA ASP A 165 8.68 31.69 4.08
C ASP A 165 8.92 30.65 5.20
N ILE A 166 10.21 30.35 5.47
CA ILE A 166 10.61 29.48 6.59
C ILE A 166 10.86 30.41 7.80
N PRO A 167 10.10 30.30 8.90
CA PRO A 167 10.40 31.04 10.12
C PRO A 167 11.84 30.74 10.55
N ALA A 168 12.61 31.77 10.93
CA ALA A 168 13.90 31.57 11.55
C ALA A 168 13.70 30.71 12.81
N GLU A 169 14.43 29.60 12.92
CA GLU A 169 14.44 28.81 14.14
C GLU A 169 14.96 29.72 15.27
N GLU A 170 14.15 29.95 16.30
CA GLU A 170 14.63 30.51 17.55
C GLU A 170 15.68 29.54 18.11
N GLU A 171 16.93 29.96 18.12
CA GLU A 171 18.01 29.25 18.83
C GLU A 171 17.61 29.14 20.31
N ALA A 172 17.11 27.98 20.71
CA ALA A 172 16.91 27.70 22.13
C ALA A 172 18.26 27.70 22.82
N ASP A 173 18.49 28.71 23.60
CA ASP A 173 19.65 28.87 24.49
C ASP A 173 19.73 27.69 25.47
N VAL A 174 20.60 26.72 25.18
CA VAL A 174 20.94 25.60 26.06
C VAL A 174 22.16 25.99 26.90
N SER A 175 22.07 27.13 27.59
CA SER A 175 23.06 27.53 28.58
C SER A 175 22.41 27.79 29.94
N ALA A 176 22.07 26.73 30.69
CA ALA A 176 22.03 26.81 32.18
C ALA A 176 21.79 25.43 32.79
N GLY A 177 22.79 24.80 33.34
CA GLY A 177 22.60 23.56 34.11
C GLY A 177 23.89 22.83 34.53
N LYS A 178 24.97 23.56 34.80
CA LYS A 178 26.02 23.01 35.63
C LYS A 178 26.11 23.83 36.88
N LYS A 179 25.56 23.35 38.00
CA LYS A 179 25.99 23.52 39.39
C LYS A 179 25.06 22.81 40.35
N GLY A 180 25.63 21.92 41.17
CA GLY A 180 24.98 21.32 42.29
C GLY A 180 25.22 19.82 42.40
#